data_04aa27499701a39b09b0a8d82de42947
#
_entry.id   04aa27499701a39b09b0a8d82de42947
#
_cell.length_a   1.000
_cell.length_b   1.000
_cell.length_c   1.000
_cell.angle_alpha   90.00
_cell.angle_beta   90.00
_cell.angle_gamma   90.00
#
_symmetry.space_group_name_H-M   'P 1'
#
loop_
_entity.id
_entity.type
_entity.pdbx_description
1 polymer ?
#
loop_
_entity_poly.entity_id
_entity_poly.type
_entity_poly.pdbx_seq_one_letter_code
_entity_poly.pdbx_strand_id
1 'polypeptide(L)'
;TNGDKIKALRTAQHMSMAELARRASMSDRAIRYIESNQREPSVDAIQKIAAALGVTTDYFMDKATFQQELNDDLFYADVRKKYGSRGVAQAKKIKEQTTALFAGGELSEEDQAAFIKEMEALFLDAKADAKKFTPKKYLR
;
A
#
# COMPACT_ATOMS: atom_id res chain seq x y z
N THR A 1 -10.38 -1.60 -15.30
CA THR A 1 -9.27 -1.15 -14.48
C THR A 1 -9.62 0.10 -13.69
N ASN A 2 -8.87 0.38 -12.65
CA ASN A 2 -9.08 1.61 -11.86
C ASN A 2 -8.80 2.87 -12.69
N GLY A 3 -7.80 2.83 -13.55
CA GLY A 3 -7.52 3.95 -14.45
C GLY A 3 -8.70 4.28 -15.37
N ASP A 4 -9.32 3.26 -15.93
CA ASP A 4 -10.50 3.43 -16.78
C ASP A 4 -11.69 3.98 -16.01
N LYS A 5 -11.94 3.49 -14.80
CA LYS A 5 -13.00 3.99 -13.91
C LYS A 5 -12.80 5.47 -13.56
N ILE A 6 -11.58 5.85 -13.24
CA ILE A 6 -11.24 7.23 -12.91
C ILE A 6 -11.48 8.14 -14.10
N LYS A 7 -11.03 7.73 -15.29
CA LYS A 7 -11.22 8.50 -16.52
C LYS A 7 -12.71 8.66 -16.83
N ALA A 8 -13.49 7.59 -16.69
CA ALA A 8 -14.95 7.62 -16.96
C ALA A 8 -15.67 8.58 -16.01
N LEU A 9 -15.37 8.52 -14.71
CA LEU A 9 -15.98 9.40 -13.71
C LEU A 9 -15.58 10.86 -13.94
N ARG A 10 -14.31 11.10 -14.21
CA ARG A 10 -13.80 12.45 -14.48
C ARG A 10 -14.50 13.05 -15.69
N THR A 11 -14.57 12.29 -16.77
CA THR A 11 -15.20 12.74 -18.02
C THR A 11 -16.71 12.99 -17.82
N ALA A 12 -17.40 12.12 -17.09
CA ALA A 12 -18.81 12.29 -16.77
C ALA A 12 -19.08 13.57 -15.97
N GLN A 13 -18.13 14.01 -15.17
CA GLN A 13 -18.23 15.25 -14.39
C GLN A 13 -17.66 16.47 -15.12
N HIS A 14 -17.32 16.33 -16.40
CA HIS A 14 -16.76 17.40 -17.25
C HIS A 14 -15.50 18.00 -16.64
N MET A 15 -14.67 17.18 -16.02
CA MET A 15 -13.44 17.60 -15.31
C MET A 15 -12.22 17.28 -16.15
N SER A 16 -11.29 18.22 -16.29
CA SER A 16 -10.00 17.96 -16.95
C SER A 16 -9.07 17.15 -16.02
N MET A 17 -8.04 16.53 -16.60
CA MET A 17 -7.00 15.86 -15.78
C MET A 17 -6.31 16.86 -14.83
N ALA A 18 -6.04 18.07 -15.29
CA ALA A 18 -5.45 19.11 -14.47
C ALA A 18 -6.34 19.47 -13.27
N GLU A 19 -7.64 19.56 -13.48
CA GLU A 19 -8.57 19.87 -12.40
C GLU A 19 -8.67 18.72 -11.40
N LEU A 20 -8.71 17.48 -11.88
CA LEU A 20 -8.70 16.31 -10.99
C LEU A 20 -7.42 16.28 -10.17
N ALA A 21 -6.27 16.49 -10.81
CA ALA A 21 -4.98 16.53 -10.13
C ALA A 21 -4.95 17.59 -9.01
N ARG A 22 -5.44 18.78 -9.32
CA ARG A 22 -5.53 19.87 -8.33
C ARG A 22 -6.43 19.50 -7.16
N ARG A 23 -7.61 18.95 -7.42
CA ARG A 23 -8.57 18.57 -6.38
C ARG A 23 -8.07 17.39 -5.54
N ALA A 24 -7.31 16.48 -6.15
CA ALA A 24 -6.72 15.34 -5.47
C ALA A 24 -5.36 15.64 -4.83
N SER A 25 -4.86 16.88 -4.96
CA SER A 25 -3.53 17.26 -4.49
C SER A 25 -2.42 16.36 -5.06
N MET A 26 -2.54 16.06 -6.35
CA MET A 26 -1.60 15.23 -7.10
C MET A 26 -1.09 15.97 -8.32
N SER A 27 0.01 15.49 -8.92
CA SER A 27 0.52 16.07 -10.16
C SER A 27 -0.30 15.60 -11.36
N ASP A 28 -0.34 16.44 -12.41
CA ASP A 28 -0.97 16.09 -13.69
C ASP A 28 -0.37 14.80 -14.25
N ARG A 29 0.95 14.65 -14.11
CA ARG A 29 1.69 13.47 -14.57
C ARG A 29 1.23 12.20 -13.86
N ALA A 30 1.03 12.27 -12.56
CA ALA A 30 0.54 11.12 -11.79
C ALA A 30 -0.86 10.69 -12.26
N ILE A 31 -1.76 11.63 -12.45
CA ILE A 31 -3.12 11.33 -12.96
C ILE A 31 -3.03 10.73 -14.37
N ARG A 32 -2.19 11.28 -15.24
CA ARG A 32 -2.01 10.75 -16.59
C ARG A 32 -1.55 9.30 -16.60
N TYR A 33 -0.56 8.96 -15.78
CA TYR A 33 -0.05 7.59 -15.70
C TYR A 33 -1.08 6.62 -15.13
N ILE A 34 -1.88 7.06 -14.16
CA ILE A 34 -2.93 6.22 -13.58
C ILE A 34 -4.03 5.97 -14.61
N GLU A 35 -4.51 7.01 -15.29
CA GLU A 35 -5.60 6.87 -16.29
C GLU A 35 -5.17 6.07 -17.51
N SER A 36 -3.89 6.10 -17.88
CA SER A 36 -3.36 5.32 -19.00
C SER A 36 -2.96 3.89 -18.61
N ASN A 37 -3.19 3.50 -17.35
CA ASN A 37 -2.86 2.18 -16.81
C ASN A 37 -1.37 1.88 -16.79
N GLN A 38 -0.52 2.90 -16.83
CA GLN A 38 0.93 2.77 -16.68
C GLN A 38 1.36 2.66 -15.22
N ARG A 39 0.48 3.05 -14.31
CA ARG A 39 0.71 2.99 -12.86
C ARG A 39 -0.58 2.62 -12.15
N GLU A 40 -0.49 1.61 -11.26
CA GLU A 40 -1.60 1.34 -10.34
C GLU A 40 -1.64 2.42 -9.25
N PRO A 41 -2.81 2.99 -8.95
CA PRO A 41 -2.92 3.97 -7.88
C PRO A 41 -2.67 3.31 -6.51
N SER A 42 -1.90 3.98 -5.68
CA SER A 42 -1.71 3.57 -4.27
C SER A 42 -3.00 3.78 -3.48
N VAL A 43 -3.07 3.23 -2.26
CA VAL A 43 -4.21 3.48 -1.36
C VAL A 43 -4.38 4.97 -1.11
N ASP A 44 -3.29 5.69 -0.88
CA ASP A 44 -3.32 7.14 -0.68
C ASP A 44 -3.88 7.86 -1.91
N ALA A 45 -3.44 7.47 -3.11
CA ALA A 45 -3.95 8.04 -4.35
C ALA A 45 -5.45 7.75 -4.53
N ILE A 46 -5.90 6.53 -4.24
CA ILE A 46 -7.31 6.15 -4.31
C ILE A 46 -8.16 7.01 -3.37
N GLN A 47 -7.70 7.23 -2.14
CA GLN A 47 -8.40 8.09 -1.18
C GLN A 47 -8.56 9.52 -1.72
N LYS A 48 -7.49 10.09 -2.22
CA LYS A 48 -7.47 11.46 -2.76
C LYS A 48 -8.35 11.60 -4.00
N ILE A 49 -8.25 10.65 -4.91
CA ILE A 49 -9.02 10.65 -6.17
C ILE A 49 -10.51 10.43 -5.89
N ALA A 50 -10.85 9.48 -5.02
CA ALA A 50 -12.24 9.22 -4.65
C ALA A 50 -12.89 10.48 -4.03
N ALA A 51 -12.19 11.13 -3.11
CA ALA A 51 -12.67 12.38 -2.50
C ALA A 51 -12.86 13.48 -3.56
N ALA A 52 -11.92 13.62 -4.50
CA ALA A 52 -11.99 14.60 -5.57
C ALA A 52 -13.16 14.35 -6.52
N LEU A 53 -13.51 13.08 -6.75
CA LEU A 53 -14.61 12.67 -7.64
C LEU A 53 -15.95 12.54 -6.92
N GLY A 54 -15.97 12.67 -5.59
CA GLY A 54 -17.19 12.59 -4.80
C GLY A 54 -17.74 11.17 -4.66
N VAL A 55 -16.90 10.16 -4.75
CA VAL A 55 -17.28 8.75 -4.58
C VAL A 55 -16.54 8.15 -3.40
N THR A 56 -17.01 6.99 -2.94
CA THR A 56 -16.32 6.25 -1.89
C THR A 56 -15.18 5.42 -2.48
N THR A 57 -14.21 5.05 -1.65
CA THR A 57 -13.09 4.19 -2.07
C THR A 57 -13.55 2.81 -2.53
N ASP A 58 -14.72 2.35 -2.05
CA ASP A 58 -15.31 1.06 -2.45
C ASP A 58 -15.55 0.96 -3.96
N TYR A 59 -15.70 2.10 -4.62
CA TYR A 59 -15.87 2.13 -6.08
C TYR A 59 -14.64 1.58 -6.81
N PHE A 60 -13.44 1.80 -6.26
CA PHE A 60 -12.17 1.40 -6.87
C PHE A 60 -11.60 0.12 -6.25
N MET A 61 -11.95 -0.16 -5.02
CA MET A 61 -11.34 -1.23 -4.23
C MET A 61 -12.33 -1.69 -3.16
N ASP A 62 -12.52 -2.99 -2.98
CA ASP A 62 -13.39 -3.46 -1.91
C ASP A 62 -12.80 -3.11 -0.54
N LYS A 63 -13.68 -3.04 0.46
CA LYS A 63 -13.33 -2.57 1.79
C LYS A 63 -12.24 -3.43 2.46
N ALA A 64 -12.29 -4.74 2.26
CA ALA A 64 -11.33 -5.66 2.87
C ALA A 64 -9.94 -5.46 2.27
N THR A 65 -9.84 -5.37 0.94
CA THR A 65 -8.57 -5.13 0.24
C THR A 65 -7.99 -3.76 0.60
N PHE A 66 -8.85 -2.75 0.66
CA PHE A 66 -8.45 -1.39 1.06
C PHE A 66 -7.84 -1.40 2.46
N GLN A 67 -8.51 -2.05 3.43
CA GLN A 67 -8.03 -2.12 4.80
C GLN A 67 -6.71 -2.88 4.90
N GLN A 68 -6.56 -3.95 4.12
CA GLN A 68 -5.33 -4.74 4.11
C GLN A 68 -4.15 -3.93 3.58
N GLU A 69 -4.33 -3.22 2.47
CA GLU A 69 -3.25 -2.38 1.91
C GLU A 69 -2.90 -1.22 2.83
N LEU A 70 -3.89 -0.63 3.49
CA LEU A 70 -3.64 0.43 4.46
C LEU A 70 -2.83 -0.09 5.66
N ASN A 71 -3.15 -1.27 6.16
CA ASN A 71 -2.40 -1.90 7.24
C ASN A 71 -0.96 -2.20 6.82
N ASP A 72 -0.75 -2.67 5.59
CA ASP A 72 0.59 -2.91 5.04
C ASP A 72 1.40 -1.62 4.97
N ASP A 73 0.80 -0.54 4.49
CA ASP A 73 1.47 0.76 4.41
C ASP A 73 1.87 1.28 5.79
N LEU A 74 1.00 1.13 6.78
CA LEU A 74 1.29 1.52 8.16
C LEU A 74 2.42 0.69 8.75
N PHE A 75 2.43 -0.62 8.48
CA PHE A 75 3.50 -1.51 8.93
C PHE A 75 4.85 -1.10 8.34
N TYR A 76 4.92 -0.89 7.02
CA TYR A 76 6.18 -0.48 6.39
C TYR A 76 6.64 0.91 6.82
N ALA A 77 5.72 1.83 7.06
CA ALA A 77 6.06 3.14 7.60
C ALA A 77 6.69 3.03 8.99
N ASP A 78 6.14 2.17 9.85
CA ASP A 78 6.68 1.92 11.18
C ASP A 78 8.07 1.27 11.12
N VAL A 79 8.23 0.27 10.25
CA VAL A 79 9.53 -0.37 10.03
C VAL A 79 10.57 0.65 9.55
N ARG A 80 10.19 1.52 8.62
CA ARG A 80 11.09 2.55 8.08
C ARG A 80 11.54 3.51 9.19
N LYS A 81 10.62 3.92 10.03
CA LYS A 81 10.91 4.82 11.15
C LYS A 81 11.89 4.21 12.14
N LYS A 82 11.73 2.92 12.46
CA LYS A 82 12.54 2.21 13.46
C LYS A 82 13.85 1.65 12.91
N TYR A 83 13.85 1.17 11.68
CA TYR A 83 14.96 0.38 11.12
C TYR A 83 15.43 0.86 9.73
N GLY A 84 14.86 1.93 9.20
CA GLY A 84 15.28 2.53 7.93
C GLY A 84 14.92 1.71 6.70
N SER A 85 15.48 2.11 5.55
CA SER A 85 15.17 1.49 4.25
C SER A 85 15.60 0.03 4.16
N ARG A 86 16.70 -0.33 4.82
CA ARG A 86 17.17 -1.72 4.86
C ARG A 86 16.16 -2.63 5.58
N GLY A 87 15.59 -2.16 6.69
CA GLY A 87 14.55 -2.87 7.41
C GLY A 87 13.31 -3.08 6.56
N VAL A 88 12.88 -2.06 5.81
CA VAL A 88 11.75 -2.17 4.88
C VAL A 88 12.03 -3.20 3.80
N ALA A 89 13.22 -3.19 3.19
CA ALA A 89 13.61 -4.16 2.17
C ALA A 89 13.57 -5.60 2.71
N GLN A 90 14.08 -5.80 3.92
CA GLN A 90 14.02 -7.11 4.59
C GLN A 90 12.59 -7.56 4.84
N ALA A 91 11.73 -6.67 5.34
CA ALA A 91 10.32 -6.98 5.60
C ALA A 91 9.57 -7.35 4.32
N LYS A 92 9.79 -6.61 3.23
CA LYS A 92 9.18 -6.89 1.93
C LYS A 92 9.62 -8.24 1.38
N LYS A 93 10.90 -8.56 1.50
CA LYS A 93 11.44 -9.84 1.04
C LYS A 93 10.81 -11.02 1.80
N ILE A 94 10.70 -10.91 3.10
CA ILE A 94 10.07 -11.94 3.94
C ILE A 94 8.61 -12.10 3.55
N LYS A 95 7.89 -11.00 3.32
CA LYS A 95 6.49 -11.04 2.90
C LYS A 95 6.33 -11.74 1.55
N GLU A 96 7.19 -11.44 0.57
CA GLU A 96 7.18 -12.10 -0.73
C GLU A 96 7.40 -13.60 -0.59
N GLN A 97 8.39 -14.02 0.19
CA GLN A 97 8.70 -15.44 0.43
C GLN A 97 7.54 -16.15 1.12
N THR A 98 6.91 -15.49 2.10
CA THR A 98 5.76 -16.05 2.82
C THR A 98 4.56 -16.18 1.90
N THR A 99 4.26 -15.16 1.10
CA THR A 99 3.15 -15.19 0.14
C THR A 99 3.34 -16.31 -0.89
N ALA A 100 4.58 -16.55 -1.33
CA ALA A 100 4.88 -17.62 -2.26
C ALA A 100 4.53 -19.01 -1.70
N LEU A 101 4.61 -19.20 -0.38
CA LEU A 101 4.23 -20.47 0.25
C LEU A 101 2.72 -20.74 0.15
N PHE A 102 1.91 -19.71 -0.06
CA PHE A 102 0.46 -19.85 -0.16
C PHE A 102 -0.03 -20.13 -1.58
N ALA A 103 0.88 -20.17 -2.56
CA ALA A 103 0.53 -20.33 -3.97
C ALA A 103 -0.20 -21.65 -4.27
N GLY A 104 -0.10 -22.63 -3.37
CA GLY A 104 -0.81 -23.91 -3.49
C GLY A 104 -2.32 -23.84 -3.21
N GLY A 105 -2.83 -22.72 -2.69
CA GLY A 105 -4.26 -22.51 -2.47
C GLY A 105 -4.87 -23.27 -1.30
N GLU A 106 -4.07 -23.81 -0.39
CA GLU A 106 -4.57 -24.59 0.74
C GLU A 106 -5.15 -23.77 1.88
N LEU A 107 -4.75 -22.48 1.98
CA LEU A 107 -5.25 -21.59 3.02
C LEU A 107 -6.23 -20.58 2.42
N SER A 108 -7.28 -20.25 3.18
CA SER A 108 -8.20 -19.18 2.82
C SER A 108 -7.48 -17.84 2.85
N GLU A 109 -8.04 -16.83 2.17
CA GLU A 109 -7.48 -15.48 2.20
C GLU A 109 -7.44 -14.91 3.63
N GLU A 110 -8.44 -15.23 4.45
CA GLU A 110 -8.50 -14.82 5.84
C GLU A 110 -7.35 -15.42 6.66
N ASP A 111 -7.08 -16.72 6.48
CA ASP A 111 -5.97 -17.40 7.17
C ASP A 111 -4.62 -16.89 6.70
N GLN A 112 -4.47 -16.60 5.40
CA GLN A 112 -3.24 -16.01 4.87
C GLN A 112 -2.98 -14.63 5.49
N ALA A 113 -4.00 -13.79 5.59
CA ALA A 113 -3.89 -12.46 6.19
C ALA A 113 -3.50 -12.55 7.68
N ALA A 114 -4.11 -13.48 8.41
CA ALA A 114 -3.79 -13.71 9.83
C ALA A 114 -2.34 -14.15 10.00
N PHE A 115 -1.86 -15.05 9.13
CA PHE A 115 -0.49 -15.53 9.18
C PHE A 115 0.52 -14.40 8.90
N ILE A 116 0.25 -13.57 7.89
CA ILE A 116 1.11 -12.43 7.56
C ILE A 116 1.18 -11.45 8.73
N LYS A 117 0.06 -11.19 9.39
CA LYS A 117 0.01 -10.31 10.55
C LYS A 117 0.89 -10.81 11.70
N GLU A 118 0.83 -12.12 12.00
CA GLU A 118 1.70 -12.71 13.00
C GLU A 118 3.18 -12.65 12.62
N MET A 119 3.48 -12.88 11.35
CA MET A 119 4.85 -12.78 10.83
C MET A 119 5.39 -11.36 10.95
N GLU A 120 4.57 -10.35 10.68
CA GLU A 120 4.94 -8.95 10.84
C GLU A 120 5.30 -8.63 12.29
N ALA A 121 4.51 -9.13 13.24
CA ALA A 121 4.79 -8.96 14.67
C ALA A 121 6.10 -9.65 15.06
N LEU A 122 6.32 -10.88 14.59
CA LEU A 122 7.56 -11.62 14.83
C LEU A 122 8.77 -10.90 14.23
N PHE A 123 8.63 -10.32 13.05
CA PHE A 123 9.70 -9.54 12.42
C PHE A 123 10.11 -8.36 13.30
N LEU A 124 9.16 -7.60 13.82
CA LEU A 124 9.42 -6.47 14.69
C LEU A 124 10.10 -6.90 15.99
N ASP A 125 9.63 -8.00 16.58
CA ASP A 125 10.23 -8.54 17.81
C ASP A 125 11.67 -9.01 17.57
N ALA A 126 11.91 -9.72 16.47
CA ALA A 126 13.26 -10.19 16.12
C ALA A 126 14.22 -9.02 15.88
N LYS A 127 13.75 -7.98 15.21
CA LYS A 127 14.53 -6.75 14.99
C LYS A 127 14.86 -6.03 16.30
N ALA A 128 13.90 -5.94 17.21
CA ALA A 128 14.09 -5.31 18.51
C ALA A 128 15.13 -6.08 19.33
N ASP A 129 15.05 -7.41 19.35
CA ASP A 129 16.01 -8.28 20.06
C ASP A 129 17.41 -8.16 19.48
N ALA A 130 17.53 -8.18 18.15
CA ALA A 130 18.82 -8.00 17.48
C ALA A 130 19.45 -6.64 17.83
N LYS A 131 18.64 -5.59 17.90
CA LYS A 131 19.09 -4.24 18.25
C LYS A 131 19.64 -4.17 19.69
N LYS A 132 19.05 -4.92 20.64
CA LYS A 132 19.51 -4.99 22.02
C LYS A 132 20.94 -5.53 22.13
N PHE A 133 21.33 -6.43 21.24
CA PHE A 133 22.65 -7.06 21.25
C PHE A 133 23.67 -6.38 20.34
N THR A 134 23.28 -5.31 19.63
CA THR A 134 24.20 -4.56 18.78
C THR A 134 25.02 -3.60 19.65
N PRO A 135 26.37 -3.58 19.53
CA PRO A 135 27.19 -2.62 20.26
C PRO A 135 26.78 -1.17 19.96
N LYS A 136 26.83 -0.31 20.98
CA LYS A 136 26.39 1.10 20.86
C LYS A 136 27.06 1.84 19.70
N LYS A 137 28.30 1.51 19.35
CA LYS A 137 29.02 2.15 18.23
C LYS A 137 28.39 1.91 16.86
N TYR A 138 27.52 0.92 16.72
CA TYR A 138 26.80 0.61 15.49
C TYR A 138 25.33 1.06 15.52
N LEU A 139 24.85 1.55 16.65
CA LEU A 139 23.50 2.08 16.79
C LEU A 139 23.47 3.54 16.35
N ARG A 140 22.38 3.92 15.67
CA ARG A 140 22.14 5.30 15.24
C ARG A 140 20.93 5.88 15.97
#